data_47e0a4f57f08522c89f71d40dcf5b238
#
_entry.id   47e0a4f57f08522c89f71d40dcf5b238
#
_cell.length_a   1.000
_cell.length_b   1.000
_cell.length_c   1.000
_cell.angle_alpha   90.00
_cell.angle_beta   90.00
_cell.angle_gamma   90.00
#
_symmetry.space_group_name_H-M   'P 1'
#
loop_
_entity.id
_entity.type
_entity.pdbx_description
1 polymer ?
#
loop_
_entity_poly.entity_id
_entity_poly.type
_entity_poly.pdbx_seq_one_letter_code
_entity_poly.pdbx_strand_id
1 'polypeptide(L)'
;MKNIILFFMIFIFLTGLMLTGCKEVNKMQAENTTSLRFHLNGSDKARYFPGDTVTLPCSLEITGYNGEILRLETLLFHNEAPVSKEETVLQKNEFINPKISFVTPQKDYTGYLVKVIVKDEEGKELATDTTAIDVSSSWIKFPRYGYLCDYESSIPSEELIQQMNRYHINAIEYYDWHHLHHEPLPEGMTAENLSDWTDWAGRKISHETLTRYIAAAKEKNMVNMAYNMIYAGTDSFFKDANGNPTPPCQWQLFFKEGNPKGKGPFLFTMGDSPSGDGHLYFVNPLHPEWQNYIFAEENRALDALGFDGWHGDTIGEFGEMTGADGEPLGYTEDGTAIYLVKDTYRSFLNNAKKALEKKYLSFNPVGAQGNEQANTSHTDVLYAEFWPWDAARDGELFKTYHSILREVERSREDSKAYSFDGVGKSLTVKAYINVDSKEEFMNDAAVLLMDSVSFASGGGRLELGNGNHMLHTAYYPDDKILMSDTLQKSIVRMYDFSVAYENLLRDGQYPIENKVEIKDTPTSADGKSFTIWTYPKEDSEYQILHLINLRNNDNRWVDEKGKKKEPEIQENLKVKFYTEREISSVYLASPDFSDCESLSLSYEKGTDKNGKYITFTVPALQYWDMIYMK
;
A
#
# COMPACT_ATOMS: atom_id res chain seq x y z
N MET A 1 3.72 -28.13 54.57
CA MET A 1 2.99 -29.36 54.87
C MET A 1 2.43 -29.87 53.56
N LYS A 2 3.09 -30.88 53.01
CA LYS A 2 2.63 -32.24 52.71
C LYS A 2 1.41 -32.24 51.77
N ASN A 3 1.36 -32.91 50.59
CA ASN A 3 2.01 -34.16 50.17
C ASN A 3 2.07 -34.25 48.64
N ILE A 4 3.17 -34.77 48.20
CA ILE A 4 3.51 -35.46 46.97
C ILE A 4 2.70 -36.77 46.90
N ILE A 5 2.18 -37.23 45.74
CA ILE A 5 2.07 -38.63 45.37
C ILE A 5 2.35 -38.80 43.86
N LEU A 6 3.39 -39.49 43.65
CA LEU A 6 3.97 -40.17 42.49
C LEU A 6 3.21 -41.48 42.23
N PHE A 7 2.96 -41.88 40.97
CA PHE A 7 2.75 -43.30 40.63
C PHE A 7 3.48 -43.67 39.35
N PHE A 8 4.35 -44.65 39.54
CA PHE A 8 5.20 -45.35 38.58
C PHE A 8 4.60 -46.72 38.22
N MET A 9 4.93 -47.17 37.01
CA MET A 9 5.12 -48.54 36.52
C MET A 9 3.95 -49.51 36.44
N ILE A 10 3.92 -50.29 35.33
CA ILE A 10 4.40 -51.71 35.29
C ILE A 10 4.58 -52.19 33.84
N PHE A 11 5.75 -52.74 33.58
CA PHE A 11 6.16 -53.59 32.47
C PHE A 11 5.63 -55.00 32.70
N ILE A 12 5.21 -55.72 31.64
CA ILE A 12 5.25 -57.21 31.63
C ILE A 12 5.76 -57.69 30.26
N PHE A 13 6.88 -58.37 30.34
CA PHE A 13 7.49 -59.25 29.32
C PHE A 13 6.74 -60.58 29.28
N LEU A 14 6.59 -61.18 28.10
CA LEU A 14 6.53 -62.63 27.96
C LEU A 14 7.18 -63.07 26.66
N THR A 15 8.13 -63.93 26.83
CA THR A 15 9.03 -64.57 25.87
C THR A 15 8.38 -65.81 25.23
N GLY A 16 8.75 -66.04 23.96
CA GLY A 16 9.14 -67.36 23.50
C GLY A 16 8.27 -68.05 22.47
N LEU A 17 8.71 -68.23 21.26
CA LEU A 17 9.25 -69.43 20.70
C LEU A 17 9.68 -69.27 19.22
N MET A 18 10.87 -69.80 18.91
CA MET A 18 11.40 -69.93 17.55
C MET A 18 10.60 -70.90 16.72
N LEU A 19 10.47 -70.62 15.42
CA LEU A 19 10.56 -71.58 14.35
C LEU A 19 11.15 -70.96 13.10
N THR A 20 12.19 -71.58 12.62
CA THR A 20 12.99 -71.33 11.44
C THR A 20 12.22 -71.42 10.14
N GLY A 21 12.47 -70.48 9.22
CA GLY A 21 11.99 -70.55 7.85
C GLY A 21 12.45 -69.43 6.96
N CYS A 22 13.45 -69.65 6.16
CA CYS A 22 13.81 -69.00 4.88
C CYS A 22 13.91 -67.50 4.77
N LYS A 23 15.11 -67.02 4.49
CA LYS A 23 15.51 -65.78 3.93
C LYS A 23 14.71 -65.41 2.67
N GLU A 24 13.94 -64.34 2.73
CA GLU A 24 13.84 -63.40 1.64
C GLU A 24 14.17 -62.01 2.19
N VAL A 25 15.31 -61.53 1.77
CA VAL A 25 15.72 -60.14 1.97
C VAL A 25 14.88 -59.33 0.99
N ASN A 26 13.70 -58.89 1.41
CA ASN A 26 13.05 -57.79 0.76
C ASN A 26 13.90 -56.54 1.01
N LYS A 27 14.74 -56.20 0.04
CA LYS A 27 15.22 -54.84 -0.14
C LYS A 27 13.95 -53.98 -0.30
N MET A 28 13.51 -53.33 0.76
CA MET A 28 12.75 -52.11 0.62
C MET A 28 13.65 -51.16 -0.17
N GLN A 29 13.41 -51.09 -1.48
CA GLN A 29 13.78 -49.94 -2.23
C GLN A 29 13.03 -48.77 -1.54
N ALA A 30 13.78 -47.91 -0.84
CA ALA A 30 13.30 -46.60 -0.54
C ALA A 30 12.94 -46.02 -1.91
N GLU A 31 11.66 -45.86 -2.19
CA GLU A 31 11.21 -45.00 -3.28
C GLU A 31 11.85 -43.65 -2.98
N ASN A 32 12.81 -43.25 -3.79
CA ASN A 32 13.36 -41.91 -3.80
C ASN A 32 12.20 -41.00 -4.24
N THR A 33 11.37 -40.58 -3.30
CA THR A 33 10.36 -39.57 -3.56
C THR A 33 11.10 -38.27 -3.89
N THR A 34 11.08 -37.89 -5.17
CA THR A 34 11.57 -36.59 -5.61
C THR A 34 10.73 -35.53 -4.93
N SER A 35 11.37 -34.69 -4.12
CA SER A 35 10.77 -33.49 -3.55
C SER A 35 11.43 -32.27 -4.18
N LEU A 36 10.64 -31.41 -4.78
CA LEU A 36 11.08 -30.17 -5.38
C LEU A 36 10.23 -29.03 -4.83
N ARG A 37 10.88 -28.00 -4.31
CA ARG A 37 10.26 -26.73 -3.93
C ARG A 37 10.85 -25.64 -4.80
N PHE A 38 9.99 -24.84 -5.37
CA PHE A 38 10.35 -23.72 -6.21
C PHE A 38 9.65 -22.46 -5.70
N HIS A 39 10.38 -21.36 -5.57
CA HIS A 39 9.84 -20.07 -5.16
C HIS A 39 10.40 -18.94 -6.00
N LEU A 40 9.51 -18.08 -6.48
CA LEU A 40 9.83 -16.80 -7.07
C LEU A 40 10.05 -15.77 -5.95
N ASN A 41 11.19 -15.09 -5.99
CA ASN A 41 11.54 -14.07 -5.00
C ASN A 41 11.15 -12.65 -5.48
N GLY A 42 10.04 -12.55 -6.24
CA GLY A 42 9.58 -11.33 -6.89
C GLY A 42 10.35 -11.02 -8.17
N SER A 43 10.35 -9.77 -8.57
CA SER A 43 11.06 -9.24 -9.74
C SER A 43 12.24 -8.35 -9.32
N ASP A 44 13.17 -8.09 -10.24
CA ASP A 44 14.35 -7.26 -9.95
C ASP A 44 14.01 -5.77 -9.82
N LYS A 45 12.85 -5.32 -10.31
CA LYS A 45 12.36 -3.94 -10.20
C LYS A 45 10.89 -3.89 -9.78
N ALA A 46 10.49 -2.80 -9.16
CA ALA A 46 9.10 -2.55 -8.75
C ALA A 46 8.18 -2.20 -9.93
N ARG A 47 8.76 -1.69 -11.02
CA ARG A 47 8.08 -1.24 -12.22
C ARG A 47 9.02 -1.31 -13.42
N TYR A 48 8.46 -1.62 -14.60
CA TYR A 48 9.21 -1.73 -15.85
C TYR A 48 8.65 -0.79 -16.91
N PHE A 49 9.52 -0.30 -17.79
CA PHE A 49 9.06 0.34 -19.03
C PHE A 49 8.66 -0.73 -20.06
N PRO A 50 7.75 -0.40 -21.00
CA PRO A 50 7.45 -1.29 -22.13
C PRO A 50 8.74 -1.68 -22.88
N GLY A 51 8.98 -2.99 -23.06
CA GLY A 51 10.17 -3.53 -23.71
C GLY A 51 11.41 -3.69 -22.81
N ASP A 52 11.31 -3.41 -21.51
CA ASP A 52 12.38 -3.68 -20.56
C ASP A 52 12.60 -5.19 -20.36
N THR A 53 13.81 -5.55 -19.98
CA THR A 53 14.11 -6.90 -19.52
C THR A 53 13.76 -7.04 -18.06
N VAL A 54 12.95 -8.05 -17.74
CA VAL A 54 12.64 -8.52 -16.38
C VAL A 54 13.62 -9.60 -15.99
N THR A 55 14.08 -9.58 -14.74
CA THR A 55 14.78 -10.70 -14.13
C THR A 55 14.04 -11.17 -12.88
N LEU A 56 13.67 -12.45 -12.83
CA LEU A 56 13.04 -13.07 -11.67
C LEU A 56 14.09 -13.90 -10.92
N PRO A 57 14.59 -13.44 -9.76
CA PRO A 57 15.38 -14.30 -8.90
C PRO A 57 14.47 -15.37 -8.31
N CYS A 58 14.92 -16.62 -8.34
CA CYS A 58 14.15 -17.73 -7.78
C CYS A 58 15.03 -18.64 -6.95
N SER A 59 14.41 -19.39 -6.06
CA SER A 59 15.05 -20.43 -5.26
C SER A 59 14.50 -21.80 -5.64
N LEU A 60 15.39 -22.80 -5.66
CA LEU A 60 15.07 -24.16 -6.05
C LEU A 60 15.71 -25.12 -5.06
N GLU A 61 14.88 -25.82 -4.28
CA GLU A 61 15.30 -26.88 -3.37
C GLU A 61 14.93 -28.23 -3.96
N ILE A 62 15.92 -29.06 -4.26
CA ILE A 62 15.71 -30.34 -4.91
C ILE A 62 16.29 -31.48 -4.05
N THR A 63 15.47 -32.50 -3.78
CA THR A 63 15.89 -33.73 -3.13
C THR A 63 15.41 -34.92 -3.96
N GLY A 64 16.31 -35.84 -4.27
CA GLY A 64 15.96 -37.09 -4.97
C GLY A 64 15.73 -36.94 -6.49
N TYR A 65 15.96 -35.76 -7.08
CA TYR A 65 15.93 -35.59 -8.54
C TYR A 65 17.28 -36.01 -9.15
N ASN A 66 17.25 -36.94 -10.10
CA ASN A 66 18.44 -37.47 -10.75
C ASN A 66 18.63 -36.97 -12.19
N GLY A 67 17.72 -36.13 -12.72
CA GLY A 67 17.85 -35.55 -14.06
C GLY A 67 18.99 -34.53 -14.14
N GLU A 68 19.45 -34.27 -15.34
CA GLU A 68 20.52 -33.32 -15.65
C GLU A 68 19.97 -31.95 -16.10
N ILE A 69 18.68 -31.90 -16.46
CA ILE A 69 18.02 -30.73 -17.02
C ILE A 69 16.69 -30.44 -16.30
N LEU A 70 16.39 -29.17 -16.07
CA LEU A 70 15.05 -28.69 -15.75
C LEU A 70 14.61 -27.66 -16.80
N ARG A 71 13.33 -27.64 -17.12
CA ARG A 71 12.70 -26.66 -18.00
C ARG A 71 11.81 -25.76 -17.18
N LEU A 72 12.03 -24.47 -17.25
CA LEU A 72 11.21 -23.44 -16.60
C LEU A 72 10.35 -22.76 -17.66
N GLU A 73 9.08 -23.10 -17.70
CA GLU A 73 8.11 -22.48 -18.60
C GLU A 73 7.53 -21.24 -17.94
N THR A 74 7.81 -20.06 -18.50
CA THR A 74 7.33 -18.76 -18.01
C THR A 74 6.16 -18.31 -18.86
N LEU A 75 5.01 -18.07 -18.22
CA LEU A 75 3.77 -17.61 -18.85
C LEU A 75 3.42 -16.25 -18.29
N LEU A 76 3.08 -15.30 -19.17
CA LEU A 76 2.50 -14.02 -18.80
C LEU A 76 1.02 -14.00 -19.11
N PHE A 77 0.22 -13.52 -18.15
CA PHE A 77 -1.22 -13.32 -18.32
C PHE A 77 -1.58 -11.86 -18.06
N HIS A 78 -2.43 -11.30 -18.91
CA HIS A 78 -3.16 -10.07 -18.62
C HIS A 78 -4.63 -10.46 -18.38
N ASN A 79 -5.04 -10.31 -17.13
CA ASN A 79 -6.30 -10.87 -16.62
C ASN A 79 -6.37 -12.40 -16.89
N GLU A 80 -7.34 -12.86 -17.69
CA GLU A 80 -7.49 -14.26 -18.08
C GLU A 80 -6.68 -14.66 -19.33
N ALA A 81 -6.18 -13.67 -20.07
CA ALA A 81 -5.60 -13.91 -21.39
C ALA A 81 -4.08 -14.19 -21.32
N PRO A 82 -3.59 -15.32 -21.86
CA PRO A 82 -2.16 -15.52 -22.02
C PRO A 82 -1.59 -14.55 -23.06
N VAL A 83 -0.50 -13.86 -22.71
CA VAL A 83 0.14 -12.83 -23.55
C VAL A 83 1.43 -13.35 -24.16
N SER A 84 2.25 -14.04 -23.37
CA SER A 84 3.52 -14.63 -23.83
C SER A 84 3.82 -15.94 -23.12
N LYS A 85 4.70 -16.70 -23.76
CA LYS A 85 5.24 -17.95 -23.23
C LYS A 85 6.71 -18.06 -23.62
N GLU A 86 7.57 -18.27 -22.66
CA GLU A 86 9.00 -18.47 -22.85
C GLU A 86 9.47 -19.72 -22.09
N GLU A 87 10.58 -20.32 -22.53
CA GLU A 87 11.19 -21.45 -21.86
C GLU A 87 12.66 -21.17 -21.54
N THR A 88 13.05 -21.37 -20.29
CA THR A 88 14.45 -21.35 -19.83
C THR A 88 14.85 -22.78 -19.50
N VAL A 89 15.95 -23.27 -20.10
CA VAL A 89 16.50 -24.59 -19.80
C VAL A 89 17.66 -24.44 -18.84
N LEU A 90 17.56 -25.06 -17.66
CA LEU A 90 18.62 -25.09 -16.67
C LEU A 90 19.39 -26.41 -16.76
N GLN A 91 20.70 -26.32 -16.77
CA GLN A 91 21.59 -27.48 -16.55
C GLN A 91 21.78 -27.68 -15.04
N LYS A 92 22.15 -28.88 -14.62
CA LYS A 92 22.28 -29.26 -13.21
C LYS A 92 23.17 -28.32 -12.37
N ASN A 93 24.22 -27.78 -12.95
CA ASN A 93 25.08 -26.81 -12.32
C ASN A 93 24.45 -25.40 -12.14
N GLU A 94 23.32 -25.16 -12.80
CA GLU A 94 22.55 -23.89 -12.72
C GLU A 94 21.34 -23.99 -11.78
N PHE A 95 21.13 -25.14 -11.13
CA PHE A 95 20.01 -25.32 -10.21
C PHE A 95 20.13 -24.50 -8.92
N ILE A 96 21.32 -24.00 -8.62
CA ILE A 96 21.56 -23.14 -7.45
C ILE A 96 21.30 -21.68 -7.84
N ASN A 97 20.27 -21.08 -7.24
CA ASN A 97 19.85 -19.68 -7.48
C ASN A 97 19.63 -19.36 -8.97
N PRO A 98 18.76 -20.09 -9.65
CA PRO A 98 18.47 -19.84 -11.06
C PRO A 98 17.87 -18.43 -11.25
N LYS A 99 18.06 -17.87 -12.46
CA LYS A 99 17.45 -16.62 -12.86
C LYS A 99 16.65 -16.83 -14.13
N ILE A 100 15.45 -16.29 -14.14
CA ILE A 100 14.59 -16.28 -15.31
C ILE A 100 14.61 -14.86 -15.87
N SER A 101 14.79 -14.70 -17.18
CA SER A 101 14.77 -13.39 -17.80
C SER A 101 13.90 -13.42 -19.05
N PHE A 102 13.07 -12.39 -19.22
CA PHE A 102 12.22 -12.20 -20.41
C PHE A 102 12.01 -10.70 -20.66
N VAL A 103 11.44 -10.37 -21.82
CA VAL A 103 11.14 -8.99 -22.21
C VAL A 103 9.69 -8.67 -21.95
N THR A 104 9.42 -7.50 -21.35
CA THR A 104 8.04 -7.05 -21.10
C THR A 104 7.29 -6.77 -22.39
N PRO A 105 5.95 -6.96 -22.40
CA PRO A 105 5.11 -6.51 -23.50
C PRO A 105 5.21 -5.00 -23.75
N GLN A 106 4.80 -4.56 -24.95
CA GLN A 106 4.84 -3.15 -25.35
C GLN A 106 3.66 -2.32 -24.84
N LYS A 107 2.64 -2.95 -24.24
CA LYS A 107 1.46 -2.26 -23.72
C LYS A 107 1.80 -1.57 -22.40
N ASP A 108 1.74 -0.24 -22.40
CA ASP A 108 2.00 0.59 -21.23
C ASP A 108 0.83 0.56 -20.25
N TYR A 109 1.10 0.85 -18.99
CA TYR A 109 0.13 0.87 -17.87
C TYR A 109 -0.67 -0.43 -17.76
N THR A 110 0.06 -1.54 -17.69
CA THR A 110 -0.56 -2.87 -17.70
C THR A 110 0.11 -3.78 -16.67
N GLY A 111 -0.71 -4.34 -15.78
CA GLY A 111 -0.31 -5.40 -14.87
C GLY A 111 -0.35 -6.78 -15.51
N TYR A 112 0.58 -7.63 -15.14
CA TYR A 112 0.66 -9.01 -15.62
C TYR A 112 0.91 -9.97 -14.46
N LEU A 113 0.16 -11.08 -14.45
CA LEU A 113 0.52 -12.24 -13.64
C LEU A 113 1.62 -13.02 -14.37
N VAL A 114 2.68 -13.35 -13.66
CA VAL A 114 3.76 -14.20 -14.13
C VAL A 114 3.64 -15.55 -13.47
N LYS A 115 3.47 -16.61 -14.25
CA LYS A 115 3.45 -17.98 -13.76
C LYS A 115 4.68 -18.73 -14.30
N VAL A 116 5.41 -19.38 -13.42
CA VAL A 116 6.55 -20.24 -13.79
C VAL A 116 6.25 -21.68 -13.40
N ILE A 117 6.36 -22.58 -14.38
CA ILE A 117 6.17 -24.01 -14.20
C ILE A 117 7.51 -24.71 -14.38
N VAL A 118 7.96 -25.41 -13.36
CA VAL A 118 9.16 -26.23 -13.41
C VAL A 118 8.81 -27.62 -13.91
N LYS A 119 9.44 -28.06 -14.98
CA LYS A 119 9.24 -29.38 -15.63
C LYS A 119 10.54 -30.18 -15.67
N ASP A 120 10.42 -31.49 -15.63
CA ASP A 120 11.53 -32.38 -15.88
C ASP A 120 11.87 -32.52 -17.37
N GLU A 121 12.83 -33.36 -17.69
CA GLU A 121 13.28 -33.65 -19.08
C GLU A 121 12.16 -34.19 -19.96
N GLU A 122 11.19 -34.89 -19.37
CA GLU A 122 10.06 -35.55 -20.05
C GLU A 122 8.85 -34.59 -20.18
N GLY A 123 8.94 -33.39 -19.59
CA GLY A 123 7.89 -32.37 -19.62
C GLY A 123 6.84 -32.52 -18.51
N LYS A 124 7.08 -33.38 -17.52
CA LYS A 124 6.21 -33.52 -16.35
C LYS A 124 6.39 -32.33 -15.42
N GLU A 125 5.28 -31.75 -14.99
CA GLU A 125 5.29 -30.67 -13.99
C GLU A 125 5.75 -31.18 -12.64
N LEU A 126 6.70 -30.46 -12.03
CA LEU A 126 7.28 -30.77 -10.73
C LEU A 126 6.89 -29.73 -9.67
N ALA A 127 6.81 -28.46 -10.05
CA ALA A 127 6.40 -27.36 -9.19
C ALA A 127 5.91 -26.17 -10.02
N THR A 128 5.19 -25.27 -9.37
CA THR A 128 4.76 -23.99 -9.95
C THR A 128 4.79 -22.90 -8.90
N ASP A 129 5.00 -21.66 -9.32
CA ASP A 129 4.85 -20.47 -8.48
C ASP A 129 4.47 -19.27 -9.33
N THR A 130 3.92 -18.24 -8.70
CA THR A 130 3.48 -17.01 -9.37
C THR A 130 4.05 -15.77 -8.70
N THR A 131 4.14 -14.70 -9.47
CA THR A 131 4.38 -13.33 -9.03
C THR A 131 3.71 -12.39 -10.03
N ALA A 132 3.90 -11.09 -9.87
CA ALA A 132 3.37 -10.10 -10.80
C ALA A 132 4.44 -9.13 -11.29
N ILE A 133 4.17 -8.45 -12.39
CA ILE A 133 4.95 -7.31 -12.88
C ILE A 133 4.04 -6.17 -13.32
N ASP A 134 4.47 -4.94 -13.03
CA ASP A 134 3.86 -3.70 -13.48
C ASP A 134 4.68 -3.15 -14.66
N VAL A 135 4.07 -3.07 -15.83
CA VAL A 135 4.65 -2.46 -17.04
C VAL A 135 4.05 -1.08 -17.22
N SER A 136 4.69 -0.07 -16.64
CA SER A 136 4.21 1.31 -16.62
C SER A 136 5.35 2.30 -16.80
N SER A 137 5.21 3.24 -17.73
CA SER A 137 6.20 4.31 -17.95
C SER A 137 6.23 5.33 -16.81
N SER A 138 5.18 5.42 -15.99
CA SER A 138 5.13 6.26 -14.80
C SER A 138 4.40 5.55 -13.65
N TRP A 139 4.80 5.86 -12.42
CA TRP A 139 4.18 5.33 -11.21
C TRP A 139 2.82 5.95 -10.88
N ILE A 140 2.51 7.13 -11.45
CA ILE A 140 1.35 7.95 -11.07
C ILE A 140 0.00 7.29 -11.35
N LYS A 141 -0.07 6.34 -12.29
CA LYS A 141 -1.31 5.63 -12.59
C LYS A 141 -1.64 4.58 -11.52
N PHE A 142 -0.65 3.81 -11.12
CA PHE A 142 -0.78 2.71 -10.18
C PHE A 142 0.18 2.88 -8.99
N PRO A 143 0.02 3.94 -8.17
CA PRO A 143 0.91 4.21 -7.05
C PRO A 143 0.80 3.12 -5.98
N ARG A 144 1.96 2.66 -5.49
CA ARG A 144 2.13 1.77 -4.35
C ARG A 144 3.17 2.38 -3.44
N TYR A 145 2.71 2.97 -2.36
CA TYR A 145 3.51 3.77 -1.47
C TYR A 145 4.05 2.95 -0.30
N GLY A 146 5.34 3.09 0.00
CA GLY A 146 5.97 2.69 1.24
C GLY A 146 6.60 3.89 1.94
N TYR A 147 7.15 3.70 3.15
CA TYR A 147 7.79 4.76 3.91
C TYR A 147 9.16 4.33 4.48
N LEU A 148 10.02 5.31 4.71
CA LEU A 148 11.26 5.18 5.48
C LEU A 148 11.31 6.30 6.50
N CYS A 149 11.76 6.00 7.71
CA CYS A 149 11.85 6.96 8.82
C CYS A 149 13.11 6.81 9.68
N ASP A 150 14.03 5.91 9.30
CA ASP A 150 15.29 5.69 9.99
C ASP A 150 16.47 5.88 9.04
N TYR A 151 17.39 6.76 9.43
CA TYR A 151 18.52 7.19 8.60
C TYR A 151 19.86 7.07 9.33
N GLU A 152 19.95 6.22 10.34
CA GLU A 152 21.21 5.97 11.01
C GLU A 152 22.23 5.31 10.08
N SER A 153 23.52 5.56 10.31
CA SER A 153 24.62 5.08 9.44
C SER A 153 24.74 3.54 9.40
N SER A 154 24.16 2.83 10.37
CA SER A 154 24.19 1.37 10.45
C SER A 154 23.12 0.67 9.62
N ILE A 155 22.19 1.41 9.02
CA ILE A 155 21.03 0.85 8.31
C ILE A 155 21.47 0.15 7.01
N PRO A 156 21.00 -1.09 6.77
CA PRO A 156 21.25 -1.82 5.53
C PRO A 156 20.32 -1.35 4.41
N SER A 157 20.56 -0.17 3.85
CA SER A 157 19.67 0.56 2.95
C SER A 157 19.23 -0.28 1.74
N GLU A 158 20.17 -0.98 1.11
CA GLU A 158 19.91 -1.78 -0.10
C GLU A 158 19.00 -2.99 0.19
N GLU A 159 19.16 -3.61 1.37
CA GLU A 159 18.35 -4.76 1.80
C GLU A 159 16.90 -4.34 2.07
N LEU A 160 16.70 -3.18 2.72
CA LEU A 160 15.36 -2.64 2.98
C LEU A 160 14.64 -2.26 1.68
N ILE A 161 15.32 -1.65 0.74
CA ILE A 161 14.77 -1.36 -0.59
C ILE A 161 14.46 -2.65 -1.36
N GLN A 162 15.31 -3.67 -1.26
CA GLN A 162 15.02 -4.96 -1.87
C GLN A 162 13.77 -5.63 -1.27
N GLN A 163 13.56 -5.50 0.04
CA GLN A 163 12.36 -6.00 0.70
C GLN A 163 11.11 -5.24 0.24
N MET A 164 11.15 -3.90 0.16
CA MET A 164 10.05 -3.11 -0.41
C MET A 164 9.73 -3.50 -1.85
N ASN A 165 10.78 -3.80 -2.65
CA ASN A 165 10.60 -4.28 -4.01
C ASN A 165 9.80 -5.59 -4.08
N ARG A 166 9.96 -6.48 -3.09
CA ARG A 166 9.17 -7.72 -3.03
C ARG A 166 7.67 -7.48 -2.86
N TYR A 167 7.30 -6.37 -2.25
CA TYR A 167 5.91 -5.90 -2.14
C TYR A 167 5.48 -4.97 -3.28
N HIS A 168 6.25 -4.89 -4.37
CA HIS A 168 5.98 -4.03 -5.52
C HIS A 168 5.82 -2.54 -5.17
N ILE A 169 6.39 -2.08 -4.06
CA ILE A 169 6.40 -0.65 -3.71
C ILE A 169 7.13 0.12 -4.81
N ASN A 170 6.47 1.07 -5.44
CA ASN A 170 7.05 1.85 -6.55
C ASN A 170 7.27 3.33 -6.22
N ALA A 171 6.93 3.74 -4.99
CA ALA A 171 7.29 5.06 -4.46
C ALA A 171 7.50 4.99 -2.94
N ILE A 172 8.41 5.79 -2.42
CA ILE A 172 8.81 5.81 -1.03
C ILE A 172 8.66 7.23 -0.48
N GLU A 173 7.91 7.37 0.62
CA GLU A 173 7.86 8.56 1.46
C GLU A 173 9.04 8.52 2.43
N TYR A 174 9.93 9.48 2.32
CA TYR A 174 11.04 9.67 3.26
C TYR A 174 10.55 10.58 4.39
N TYR A 175 10.06 10.00 5.48
CA TYR A 175 9.48 10.73 6.60
C TYR A 175 10.57 11.30 7.51
N ASP A 176 10.44 12.59 7.87
CA ASP A 176 11.35 13.29 8.82
C ASP A 176 12.85 13.14 8.50
N TRP A 177 13.20 13.14 7.22
CA TRP A 177 14.60 13.17 6.74
C TRP A 177 15.23 14.56 6.89
N HIS A 178 14.40 15.62 6.89
CA HIS A 178 14.77 17.02 6.76
C HIS A 178 15.36 17.59 8.06
N HIS A 179 16.09 18.71 7.95
CA HIS A 179 16.66 19.40 9.10
C HIS A 179 15.55 20.09 9.91
N LEU A 180 14.93 21.12 9.35
CA LEU A 180 13.80 21.83 9.92
C LEU A 180 12.72 22.00 8.84
N HIS A 181 11.46 22.13 9.25
CA HIS A 181 10.36 22.24 8.26
C HIS A 181 10.51 23.47 7.32
N HIS A 182 11.01 24.59 7.83
CA HIS A 182 11.28 25.79 7.02
C HIS A 182 12.63 25.76 6.33
N GLU A 183 13.54 24.90 6.73
CA GLU A 183 14.90 24.73 6.19
C GLU A 183 15.19 23.23 6.03
N PRO A 184 14.60 22.57 4.99
CA PRO A 184 14.67 21.11 4.84
C PRO A 184 16.10 20.56 4.76
N LEU A 185 17.02 21.33 4.14
CA LEU A 185 18.45 21.03 4.13
C LEU A 185 19.21 22.17 4.82
N PRO A 186 20.14 21.91 5.74
CA PRO A 186 20.91 22.98 6.44
C PRO A 186 21.48 24.04 5.50
N GLU A 187 21.54 25.28 5.98
CA GLU A 187 22.05 26.42 5.20
C GLU A 187 23.47 26.14 4.66
N GLY A 188 23.69 26.47 3.41
CA GLY A 188 24.97 26.30 2.74
C GLY A 188 25.29 24.88 2.29
N MET A 189 24.47 23.87 2.60
CA MET A 189 24.62 22.53 2.02
C MET A 189 24.15 22.48 0.57
N THR A 190 24.94 21.82 -0.26
CA THR A 190 24.70 21.55 -1.69
C THR A 190 25.07 20.10 -1.99
N ALA A 191 24.80 19.63 -3.20
CA ALA A 191 25.19 18.28 -3.63
C ALA A 191 26.69 17.99 -3.50
N GLU A 192 27.55 19.02 -3.56
CA GLU A 192 29.00 18.88 -3.50
C GLU A 192 29.58 18.84 -2.08
N ASN A 193 28.80 19.27 -1.06
CA ASN A 193 29.28 19.36 0.32
C ASN A 193 28.35 18.78 1.37
N LEU A 194 27.53 17.78 0.98
CA LEU A 194 26.64 17.09 1.90
C LEU A 194 27.41 16.52 3.09
N SER A 195 26.81 16.64 4.26
CA SER A 195 27.30 16.06 5.51
C SER A 195 26.10 15.68 6.39
N ASP A 196 26.32 14.90 7.43
CA ASP A 196 25.26 14.52 8.37
C ASP A 196 24.67 15.76 9.06
N TRP A 197 23.37 15.70 9.35
CA TRP A 197 22.67 16.74 10.11
C TRP A 197 21.82 16.13 11.22
N THR A 198 21.18 16.99 11.97
CA THR A 198 20.18 16.62 12.98
C THR A 198 18.82 17.11 12.50
N ASP A 199 17.82 16.27 12.55
CA ASP A 199 16.45 16.66 12.24
C ASP A 199 15.80 17.53 13.34
N TRP A 200 14.59 17.98 13.08
CA TRP A 200 13.82 18.81 14.00
C TRP A 200 13.54 18.15 15.37
N ALA A 201 13.50 16.82 15.43
CA ALA A 201 13.29 16.03 16.65
C ALA A 201 14.61 15.65 17.35
N GLY A 202 15.78 16.08 16.84
CA GLY A 202 17.09 15.82 17.41
C GLY A 202 17.71 14.47 17.01
N ARG A 203 17.14 13.76 16.03
CA ARG A 203 17.70 12.51 15.50
C ARG A 203 18.80 12.82 14.48
N LYS A 204 19.82 11.98 14.46
CA LYS A 204 20.90 12.09 13.46
C LYS A 204 20.45 11.53 12.12
N ILE A 205 20.64 12.29 11.08
CA ILE A 205 20.43 11.91 9.70
C ILE A 205 21.81 11.72 9.04
N SER A 206 22.12 10.48 8.67
CA SER A 206 23.30 10.19 7.86
C SER A 206 22.99 10.48 6.41
N HIS A 207 23.69 11.44 5.82
CA HIS A 207 23.55 11.77 4.41
C HIS A 207 23.93 10.59 3.50
N GLU A 208 24.92 9.78 3.92
CA GLU A 208 25.33 8.58 3.19
C GLU A 208 24.21 7.53 3.16
N THR A 209 23.54 7.27 4.28
CA THR A 209 22.42 6.35 4.35
C THR A 209 21.27 6.81 3.48
N LEU A 210 20.90 8.09 3.57
CA LEU A 210 19.85 8.68 2.76
C LEU A 210 20.13 8.58 1.26
N THR A 211 21.35 8.91 0.84
CA THR A 211 21.74 8.83 -0.58
C THR A 211 21.82 7.38 -1.09
N ARG A 212 22.23 6.41 -0.25
CA ARG A 212 22.17 4.98 -0.61
C ARG A 212 20.74 4.50 -0.79
N TYR A 213 19.79 4.89 0.07
CA TYR A 213 18.37 4.59 -0.11
C TYR A 213 17.87 5.11 -1.46
N ILE A 214 18.13 6.39 -1.76
CA ILE A 214 17.69 7.04 -3.00
C ILE A 214 18.28 6.33 -4.23
N ALA A 215 19.56 5.97 -4.19
CA ALA A 215 20.23 5.27 -5.28
C ALA A 215 19.64 3.85 -5.48
N ALA A 216 19.52 3.07 -4.41
CA ALA A 216 18.96 1.73 -4.47
C ALA A 216 17.49 1.72 -4.95
N ALA A 217 16.68 2.68 -4.52
CA ALA A 217 15.31 2.85 -5.00
C ALA A 217 15.26 3.17 -6.50
N LYS A 218 16.12 4.05 -7.00
CA LYS A 218 16.22 4.37 -8.45
C LYS A 218 16.59 3.15 -9.29
N GLU A 219 17.49 2.29 -8.81
CA GLU A 219 17.84 1.03 -9.49
C GLU A 219 16.63 0.10 -9.66
N LYS A 220 15.64 0.21 -8.77
CA LYS A 220 14.38 -0.54 -8.80
C LYS A 220 13.23 0.17 -9.53
N ASN A 221 13.49 1.30 -10.19
CA ASN A 221 12.46 2.18 -10.76
C ASN A 221 11.42 2.68 -9.73
N MET A 222 11.82 2.81 -8.46
CA MET A 222 11.02 3.43 -7.42
C MET A 222 11.24 4.95 -7.41
N VAL A 223 10.21 5.70 -7.01
CA VAL A 223 10.22 7.16 -6.90
C VAL A 223 10.48 7.56 -5.45
N ASN A 224 11.33 8.55 -5.25
CA ASN A 224 11.74 9.03 -3.93
C ASN A 224 11.05 10.37 -3.64
N MET A 225 10.11 10.35 -2.65
CA MET A 225 9.29 11.49 -2.26
C MET A 225 9.74 12.02 -0.90
N ALA A 226 10.30 13.22 -0.89
CA ALA A 226 10.71 13.89 0.33
C ALA A 226 9.51 14.41 1.10
N TYR A 227 9.33 13.97 2.34
CA TYR A 227 8.31 14.49 3.24
C TYR A 227 8.68 15.88 3.76
N ASN A 228 7.73 16.78 3.83
CA ASN A 228 7.81 18.00 4.66
C ASN A 228 6.42 18.64 4.81
N MET A 229 6.20 19.37 5.91
CA MET A 229 4.98 20.16 6.09
C MET A 229 4.92 21.35 5.13
N ILE A 230 3.72 21.66 4.60
CA ILE A 230 3.54 22.78 3.67
C ILE A 230 3.57 24.16 4.33
N TYR A 231 3.53 24.25 5.68
CA TYR A 231 3.26 25.51 6.36
C TYR A 231 3.82 25.61 7.79
N ALA A 232 4.97 24.99 8.07
CA ALA A 232 5.52 24.95 9.41
C ALA A 232 6.93 25.55 9.50
N GLY A 233 7.22 26.16 10.64
CA GLY A 233 8.55 26.64 10.99
C GLY A 233 8.77 26.62 12.51
N THR A 234 10.02 26.54 12.95
CA THR A 234 10.41 26.49 14.37
C THR A 234 10.68 27.86 14.96
N ASP A 235 10.94 27.94 16.27
CA ASP A 235 11.23 29.21 16.97
C ASP A 235 12.34 30.01 16.30
N SER A 236 13.41 29.37 15.82
CA SER A 236 14.56 30.04 15.19
C SER A 236 14.21 30.79 13.89
N PHE A 237 13.13 30.41 13.23
CA PHE A 237 12.62 31.12 12.05
C PHE A 237 11.85 32.39 12.39
N PHE A 238 11.13 32.38 13.51
CA PHE A 238 10.23 33.46 13.92
C PHE A 238 10.82 34.38 14.97
N LYS A 239 11.97 34.02 15.56
CA LYS A 239 12.64 34.80 16.60
C LYS A 239 14.14 34.84 16.37
N ASP A 240 14.73 36.02 16.58
CA ASP A 240 16.20 36.15 16.60
C ASP A 240 16.81 35.58 17.91
N ALA A 241 18.12 35.57 18.01
CA ALA A 241 18.86 35.07 19.18
C ALA A 241 18.53 35.84 20.50
N ASN A 242 17.90 37.02 20.41
CA ASN A 242 17.46 37.83 21.54
C ASN A 242 15.96 37.63 21.85
N GLY A 243 15.26 36.77 21.07
CA GLY A 243 13.83 36.52 21.18
C GLY A 243 12.95 37.58 20.51
N ASN A 244 13.52 38.49 19.71
CA ASN A 244 12.72 39.47 18.97
C ASN A 244 12.11 38.83 17.74
N PRO A 245 10.88 39.26 17.33
CA PRO A 245 10.25 38.78 16.13
C PRO A 245 11.10 39.06 14.87
N THR A 246 11.22 38.06 14.01
CA THR A 246 11.78 38.17 12.66
C THR A 246 10.73 38.54 11.63
N PRO A 247 11.07 38.98 10.40
CA PRO A 247 10.11 39.29 9.35
C PRO A 247 9.10 38.16 9.06
N PRO A 248 9.46 36.86 9.06
CA PRO A 248 8.55 35.73 8.90
C PRO A 248 7.35 35.67 9.87
N CYS A 249 7.42 36.36 11.03
CA CYS A 249 6.27 36.47 11.93
C CYS A 249 5.00 37.01 11.25
N GLN A 250 5.13 37.79 10.19
CA GLN A 250 3.99 38.32 9.43
C GLN A 250 3.32 37.23 8.57
N TRP A 251 3.92 36.09 8.39
CA TRP A 251 3.37 34.97 7.62
C TRP A 251 2.54 34.01 8.48
N GLN A 252 2.63 34.15 9.82
CA GLN A 252 2.00 33.23 10.77
C GLN A 252 0.48 33.19 10.66
N LEU A 253 -0.08 32.02 10.96
CA LEU A 253 -1.51 31.83 11.19
C LEU A 253 -1.89 32.23 12.62
N PHE A 254 -3.05 32.87 12.76
CA PHE A 254 -3.63 33.22 14.04
C PHE A 254 -5.06 32.67 14.13
N PHE A 255 -5.45 32.20 15.31
CA PHE A 255 -6.84 31.85 15.55
C PHE A 255 -7.71 33.09 15.39
N LYS A 256 -8.74 32.99 14.53
CA LYS A 256 -9.74 34.04 14.39
C LYS A 256 -10.43 34.30 15.73
N GLU A 257 -10.78 35.53 16.04
CA GLU A 257 -11.51 35.88 17.27
C GLU A 257 -12.78 35.03 17.41
N GLY A 258 -12.95 34.40 18.58
CA GLY A 258 -14.05 33.47 18.84
C GLY A 258 -13.82 32.01 18.39
N ASN A 259 -12.67 31.67 17.83
CA ASN A 259 -12.34 30.27 17.52
C ASN A 259 -12.32 29.42 18.80
N PRO A 260 -13.14 28.35 18.89
CA PRO A 260 -13.22 27.51 20.11
C PRO A 260 -11.94 26.69 20.40
N LYS A 261 -11.08 26.51 19.40
CA LYS A 261 -9.85 25.71 19.53
C LYS A 261 -8.64 26.48 20.04
N GLY A 262 -8.64 27.83 20.04
CA GLY A 262 -7.50 28.59 20.51
C GLY A 262 -7.61 30.10 20.39
N LYS A 263 -6.53 30.79 20.79
CA LYS A 263 -6.33 32.24 20.69
C LYS A 263 -4.87 32.52 20.35
N GLY A 264 -4.61 33.63 19.67
CA GLY A 264 -3.26 34.05 19.30
C GLY A 264 -2.66 33.27 18.13
N PRO A 265 -1.34 33.19 18.02
CA PRO A 265 -0.70 32.45 16.94
C PRO A 265 -1.01 30.95 17.01
N PHE A 266 -1.20 30.34 15.85
CA PHE A 266 -1.40 28.90 15.76
C PHE A 266 -0.04 28.21 15.85
N LEU A 267 0.15 27.46 16.91
CA LEU A 267 1.39 26.73 17.17
C LEU A 267 1.14 25.45 17.98
N PHE A 268 2.06 24.51 17.87
CA PHE A 268 2.19 23.37 18.80
C PHE A 268 3.42 23.57 19.69
N THR A 269 3.29 23.21 20.97
CA THR A 269 4.41 23.09 21.87
C THR A 269 4.95 21.67 21.79
N MET A 270 6.21 21.51 21.39
CA MET A 270 6.85 20.22 21.20
C MET A 270 7.61 19.72 22.45
N GLY A 271 7.49 20.43 23.57
CA GLY A 271 8.23 20.13 24.80
C GLY A 271 9.70 20.56 24.75
N ASP A 272 10.57 19.84 25.46
CA ASP A 272 12.01 20.09 25.47
C ASP A 272 12.62 19.50 24.17
N SER A 273 12.50 20.22 23.06
CA SER A 273 13.14 19.82 21.81
C SER A 273 14.67 19.84 21.96
N PRO A 274 15.39 18.78 21.55
CA PRO A 274 16.85 18.76 21.55
C PRO A 274 17.50 19.87 20.73
N SER A 275 16.80 20.40 19.71
CA SER A 275 17.25 21.55 18.92
C SER A 275 17.15 22.89 19.66
N GLY A 276 16.50 22.93 20.84
CA GLY A 276 16.18 24.16 21.55
C GLY A 276 14.97 24.93 21.00
N ASP A 277 14.37 24.45 19.93
CA ASP A 277 13.18 25.01 19.27
C ASP A 277 11.91 24.33 19.84
N GLY A 278 11.37 24.90 20.93
CA GLY A 278 10.25 24.31 21.68
C GLY A 278 8.88 24.42 21.02
N HIS A 279 8.75 25.11 19.88
CA HIS A 279 7.48 25.37 19.22
C HIS A 279 7.56 25.14 17.71
N LEU A 280 6.48 24.59 17.17
CA LEU A 280 6.20 24.53 15.76
C LEU A 280 5.09 25.52 15.45
N TYR A 281 5.41 26.60 14.73
CA TYR A 281 4.47 27.62 14.28
C TYR A 281 3.98 27.32 12.88
N PHE A 282 2.72 27.68 12.62
CA PHE A 282 2.12 27.49 11.31
C PHE A 282 1.95 28.83 10.59
N VAL A 283 2.13 28.78 9.29
CA VAL A 283 2.06 29.95 8.41
C VAL A 283 0.88 29.87 7.45
N ASN A 284 0.40 31.01 6.97
CA ASN A 284 -0.63 31.06 5.96
C ASN A 284 -0.11 30.48 4.63
N PRO A 285 -0.64 29.34 4.16
CA PRO A 285 -0.19 28.71 2.90
C PRO A 285 -0.35 29.63 1.68
N LEU A 286 -1.27 30.60 1.71
CA LEU A 286 -1.48 31.54 0.61
C LEU A 286 -0.60 32.79 0.68
N HIS A 287 0.24 32.95 1.73
CA HIS A 287 1.13 34.11 1.82
C HIS A 287 2.20 34.05 0.72
N PRO A 288 2.31 35.04 -0.19
CA PRO A 288 3.19 34.94 -1.35
C PRO A 288 4.67 34.80 -1.01
N GLU A 289 5.14 35.51 0.04
CA GLU A 289 6.54 35.44 0.48
C GLU A 289 6.86 34.06 1.08
N TRP A 290 5.93 33.46 1.83
CA TRP A 290 6.09 32.09 2.31
C TRP A 290 6.18 31.10 1.15
N GLN A 291 5.29 31.16 0.16
CA GLN A 291 5.32 30.28 -1.00
C GLN A 291 6.66 30.43 -1.75
N ASN A 292 7.10 31.63 -2.02
CA ASN A 292 8.38 31.87 -2.68
C ASN A 292 9.55 31.27 -1.88
N TYR A 293 9.52 31.42 -0.56
CA TYR A 293 10.55 30.91 0.33
C TYR A 293 10.57 29.37 0.35
N ILE A 294 9.45 28.74 0.72
CA ILE A 294 9.42 27.28 0.91
C ILE A 294 9.62 26.53 -0.41
N PHE A 295 9.10 27.03 -1.54
CA PHE A 295 9.32 26.38 -2.83
C PHE A 295 10.78 26.45 -3.27
N ALA A 296 11.49 27.53 -2.93
CA ALA A 296 12.93 27.64 -3.19
C ALA A 296 13.73 26.66 -2.32
N GLU A 297 13.39 26.56 -1.03
CA GLU A 297 14.05 25.64 -0.10
C GLU A 297 13.81 24.17 -0.46
N GLU A 298 12.56 23.82 -0.82
CA GLU A 298 12.25 22.48 -1.31
C GLU A 298 13.02 22.15 -2.60
N ASN A 299 13.01 23.02 -3.60
CA ASN A 299 13.79 22.80 -4.82
C ASN A 299 15.27 22.58 -4.52
N ARG A 300 15.86 23.41 -3.64
CA ARG A 300 17.26 23.30 -3.24
C ARG A 300 17.57 21.93 -2.63
N ALA A 301 16.72 21.49 -1.71
CA ALA A 301 16.90 20.23 -1.01
C ALA A 301 16.68 19.01 -1.93
N LEU A 302 15.60 19.02 -2.71
CA LEU A 302 15.28 17.96 -3.66
C LEU A 302 16.37 17.78 -4.71
N ASP A 303 16.94 18.87 -5.22
CA ASP A 303 18.01 18.81 -6.23
C ASP A 303 19.33 18.36 -5.61
N ALA A 304 19.69 18.84 -4.42
CA ALA A 304 20.93 18.48 -3.76
C ALA A 304 21.01 16.97 -3.40
N LEU A 305 19.91 16.37 -2.99
CA LEU A 305 19.84 14.97 -2.58
C LEU A 305 19.39 14.03 -3.70
N GLY A 306 18.80 14.59 -4.77
CA GLY A 306 18.31 13.80 -5.89
C GLY A 306 16.96 13.15 -5.66
N PHE A 307 16.12 13.72 -4.81
CA PHE A 307 14.72 13.32 -4.67
C PHE A 307 13.93 13.59 -5.96
N ASP A 308 12.92 12.78 -6.20
CA ASP A 308 12.08 12.84 -7.39
C ASP A 308 10.85 13.72 -7.18
N GLY A 309 10.46 13.98 -5.92
CA GLY A 309 9.30 14.79 -5.62
C GLY A 309 9.17 15.19 -4.15
N TRP A 310 8.17 16.01 -3.88
CA TRP A 310 7.77 16.47 -2.55
C TRP A 310 6.46 15.83 -2.10
N HIS A 311 6.46 15.26 -0.90
CA HIS A 311 5.26 14.86 -0.19
C HIS A 311 4.93 15.92 0.85
N GLY A 312 3.98 16.80 0.53
CA GLY A 312 3.51 17.85 1.44
C GLY A 312 2.61 17.28 2.53
N ASP A 313 2.77 17.74 3.78
CA ASP A 313 1.95 17.29 4.89
C ASP A 313 1.27 18.46 5.62
N THR A 314 0.25 18.11 6.40
CA THR A 314 -0.52 19.02 7.25
C THR A 314 -0.79 18.38 8.62
N ILE A 315 -1.46 19.12 9.50
CA ILE A 315 -1.88 18.63 10.83
C ILE A 315 -3.41 18.58 10.99
N GLY A 316 -4.14 18.75 9.89
CA GLY A 316 -5.61 18.81 9.88
C GLY A 316 -6.18 20.22 10.02
N GLU A 317 -7.49 20.32 10.32
CA GLU A 317 -8.24 21.56 10.38
C GLU A 317 -8.54 21.97 11.82
N PHE A 318 -8.16 23.18 12.18
CA PHE A 318 -8.32 23.74 13.52
C PHE A 318 -9.35 24.90 13.59
N GLY A 319 -10.20 25.02 12.59
CA GLY A 319 -11.24 26.02 12.50
C GLY A 319 -10.75 27.33 11.86
N GLU A 320 -11.53 28.39 12.02
CA GLU A 320 -11.26 29.66 11.35
C GLU A 320 -9.96 30.32 11.82
N MET A 321 -9.11 30.70 10.86
CA MET A 321 -7.82 31.36 11.04
C MET A 321 -7.80 32.70 10.31
N THR A 322 -6.84 33.54 10.72
CA THR A 322 -6.51 34.82 10.04
C THR A 322 -5.00 34.89 9.81
N GLY A 323 -4.57 35.80 8.95
CA GLY A 323 -3.20 36.26 8.91
C GLY A 323 -2.77 37.01 10.17
N ALA A 324 -1.53 37.41 10.25
CA ALA A 324 -0.97 38.18 11.38
C ALA A 324 -1.59 39.58 11.50
N ASP A 325 -2.15 40.12 10.44
CA ASP A 325 -2.88 41.40 10.36
C ASP A 325 -4.37 41.29 10.76
N GLY A 326 -4.86 40.07 11.06
CA GLY A 326 -6.24 39.78 11.40
C GLY A 326 -7.15 39.64 10.16
N GLU A 327 -6.60 39.74 8.95
CA GLU A 327 -7.34 39.60 7.70
C GLU A 327 -7.53 38.12 7.30
N PRO A 328 -8.48 37.82 6.39
CA PRO A 328 -8.62 36.47 5.81
C PRO A 328 -7.33 35.93 5.23
N LEU A 329 -7.21 34.59 5.14
CA LEU A 329 -6.05 33.92 4.55
C LEU A 329 -5.92 34.24 3.05
N GLY A 330 -7.04 34.46 2.40
CA GLY A 330 -7.16 34.78 0.98
C GLY A 330 -8.63 34.91 0.57
N TYR A 331 -8.86 34.88 -0.74
CA TYR A 331 -10.18 34.95 -1.33
C TYR A 331 -10.34 33.92 -2.44
N THR A 332 -11.53 33.36 -2.56
CA THR A 332 -11.93 32.52 -3.68
C THR A 332 -12.08 33.36 -4.96
N GLU A 333 -12.25 32.69 -6.12
CA GLU A 333 -12.45 33.40 -7.41
C GLU A 333 -13.69 34.31 -7.42
N ASP A 334 -14.74 33.96 -6.67
CA ASP A 334 -15.95 34.77 -6.52
C ASP A 334 -15.84 35.89 -5.45
N GLY A 335 -14.66 36.03 -4.83
CA GLY A 335 -14.36 37.04 -3.83
C GLY A 335 -14.79 36.68 -2.41
N THR A 336 -15.18 35.45 -2.14
CA THR A 336 -15.49 34.98 -0.78
C THR A 336 -14.20 34.86 0.05
N ALA A 337 -14.22 35.40 1.28
CA ALA A 337 -13.07 35.34 2.19
C ALA A 337 -12.79 33.92 2.67
N ILE A 338 -11.53 33.49 2.61
CA ILE A 338 -11.04 32.18 3.08
C ILE A 338 -10.50 32.32 4.51
N TYR A 339 -11.08 31.55 5.44
CA TYR A 339 -10.62 31.46 6.83
C TYR A 339 -10.19 30.02 7.21
N LEU A 340 -10.66 29.00 6.50
CA LEU A 340 -10.28 27.61 6.78
C LEU A 340 -9.02 27.26 5.99
N VAL A 341 -8.03 26.70 6.68
CA VAL A 341 -6.73 26.34 6.06
C VAL A 341 -6.94 25.31 4.96
N LYS A 342 -7.85 24.36 5.13
CA LYS A 342 -8.18 23.35 4.12
C LYS A 342 -8.64 23.95 2.78
N ASP A 343 -9.22 25.14 2.78
CA ASP A 343 -9.71 25.82 1.56
C ASP A 343 -8.56 26.52 0.80
N THR A 344 -7.35 26.55 1.36
CA THR A 344 -6.15 27.07 0.72
C THR A 344 -5.41 26.02 -0.12
N TYR A 345 -5.67 24.72 0.09
CA TYR A 345 -4.84 23.63 -0.41
C TYR A 345 -4.76 23.58 -1.94
N ARG A 346 -5.88 23.70 -2.65
CA ARG A 346 -5.88 23.70 -4.12
C ARG A 346 -4.95 24.77 -4.70
N SER A 347 -5.07 26.00 -4.20
CA SER A 347 -4.26 27.12 -4.67
C SER A 347 -2.78 26.93 -4.35
N PHE A 348 -2.47 26.53 -3.10
CA PHE A 348 -1.09 26.24 -2.69
C PHE A 348 -0.47 25.15 -3.55
N LEU A 349 -1.15 24.01 -3.70
CA LEU A 349 -0.64 22.84 -4.44
C LEU A 349 -0.44 23.14 -5.93
N ASN A 350 -1.33 23.92 -6.55
CA ASN A 350 -1.16 24.33 -7.94
C ASN A 350 0.07 25.24 -8.11
N ASN A 351 0.30 26.16 -7.16
CA ASN A 351 1.48 27.02 -7.16
C ASN A 351 2.76 26.21 -6.87
N ALA A 352 2.72 25.27 -5.93
CA ALA A 352 3.81 24.35 -5.65
C ALA A 352 4.18 23.53 -6.90
N LYS A 353 3.20 22.91 -7.56
CA LYS A 353 3.46 22.13 -8.79
C LYS A 353 4.07 22.98 -9.90
N LYS A 354 3.65 24.22 -10.03
CA LYS A 354 4.23 25.16 -11.00
C LYS A 354 5.68 25.52 -10.66
N ALA A 355 5.99 25.73 -9.38
CA ALA A 355 7.34 26.03 -8.92
C ALA A 355 8.28 24.81 -9.02
N LEU A 356 7.75 23.61 -8.83
CA LEU A 356 8.43 22.32 -8.82
C LEU A 356 8.10 21.48 -10.08
N GLU A 357 7.96 22.10 -11.25
CA GLU A 357 7.37 21.49 -12.47
C GLU A 357 8.00 20.16 -12.91
N LYS A 358 9.28 19.94 -12.58
CA LYS A 358 10.02 18.71 -12.91
C LYS A 358 9.97 17.64 -11.82
N LYS A 359 9.32 17.93 -10.72
CA LYS A 359 9.22 17.06 -9.56
C LYS A 359 7.79 16.55 -9.41
N TYR A 360 7.65 15.36 -8.85
CA TYR A 360 6.34 14.87 -8.42
C TYR A 360 5.87 15.61 -7.18
N LEU A 361 4.55 15.71 -7.03
CA LEU A 361 3.90 16.31 -5.88
C LEU A 361 2.79 15.38 -5.38
N SER A 362 2.87 14.98 -4.12
CA SER A 362 1.78 14.37 -3.36
C SER A 362 1.47 15.22 -2.13
N PHE A 363 0.32 14.96 -1.49
CA PHE A 363 -0.11 15.78 -0.39
C PHE A 363 -1.02 15.00 0.57
N ASN A 364 -0.78 15.11 1.88
CA ASN A 364 -1.57 14.51 2.94
C ASN A 364 -2.54 15.52 3.58
N PRO A 365 -3.83 15.50 3.24
CA PRO A 365 -4.87 16.18 4.00
C PRO A 365 -5.23 15.35 5.23
N VAL A 366 -4.60 15.59 6.36
CA VAL A 366 -4.82 14.85 7.61
C VAL A 366 -6.31 14.86 7.99
N GLY A 367 -6.84 13.68 8.36
CA GLY A 367 -8.26 13.48 8.64
C GLY A 367 -9.15 13.59 7.40
N ALA A 368 -8.58 13.50 6.19
CA ALA A 368 -9.24 13.82 4.92
C ALA A 368 -9.85 15.25 4.88
N GLN A 369 -9.38 16.14 5.76
CA GLN A 369 -9.83 17.52 5.82
C GLN A 369 -9.27 18.34 4.65
N GLY A 370 -10.13 18.78 3.74
CA GLY A 370 -9.71 19.44 2.50
C GLY A 370 -9.33 18.47 1.37
N ASN A 371 -9.70 17.20 1.47
CA ASN A 371 -9.42 16.19 0.45
C ASN A 371 -9.94 16.60 -0.94
N GLU A 372 -11.13 17.23 -1.01
CA GLU A 372 -11.65 17.78 -2.26
C GLU A 372 -10.72 18.84 -2.88
N GLN A 373 -10.11 19.70 -2.08
CA GLN A 373 -9.16 20.70 -2.55
C GLN A 373 -7.89 20.04 -3.13
N ALA A 374 -7.38 19.01 -2.44
CA ALA A 374 -6.23 18.23 -2.91
C ALA A 374 -6.57 17.45 -4.18
N ASN A 375 -7.71 16.75 -4.21
CA ASN A 375 -8.15 15.93 -5.34
C ASN A 375 -8.35 16.74 -6.63
N THR A 376 -8.75 17.99 -6.50
CA THR A 376 -8.98 18.93 -7.60
C THR A 376 -7.81 19.90 -7.82
N SER A 377 -6.61 19.47 -7.48
CA SER A 377 -5.34 20.17 -7.71
C SER A 377 -4.45 19.40 -8.70
N HIS A 378 -3.33 20.03 -9.08
CA HIS A 378 -2.32 19.42 -9.97
C HIS A 378 -1.30 18.53 -9.24
N THR A 379 -1.64 17.95 -8.07
CA THR A 379 -0.83 16.89 -7.48
C THR A 379 -0.74 15.69 -8.44
N ASP A 380 0.36 14.96 -8.42
CA ASP A 380 0.54 13.82 -9.34
C ASP A 380 -0.21 12.58 -8.86
N VAL A 381 -0.25 12.35 -7.55
CA VAL A 381 -0.95 11.23 -6.90
C VAL A 381 -1.77 11.74 -5.73
N LEU A 382 -2.76 10.95 -5.33
CA LEU A 382 -3.61 11.26 -4.18
C LEU A 382 -3.21 10.44 -2.96
N TYR A 383 -3.39 11.05 -1.81
CA TYR A 383 -3.07 10.49 -0.51
C TYR A 383 -4.03 11.09 0.52
N ALA A 384 -4.49 10.32 1.48
CA ALA A 384 -5.29 10.84 2.59
C ALA A 384 -5.09 10.00 3.85
N GLU A 385 -5.01 10.69 4.99
CA GLU A 385 -4.94 10.10 6.31
C GLU A 385 -6.33 10.05 6.94
N PHE A 386 -6.69 8.91 7.51
CA PHE A 386 -8.01 8.66 8.08
C PHE A 386 -7.93 8.37 9.58
N TRP A 387 -8.77 9.09 10.32
CA TRP A 387 -8.99 8.86 11.74
C TRP A 387 -10.47 8.55 12.01
N PRO A 388 -10.78 7.64 12.92
CA PRO A 388 -12.17 7.20 13.13
C PRO A 388 -13.10 8.25 13.74
N TRP A 389 -12.55 9.36 14.23
CA TRP A 389 -13.29 10.51 14.75
C TRP A 389 -13.45 11.66 13.76
N ASP A 390 -12.77 11.63 12.64
CA ASP A 390 -12.94 12.64 11.59
C ASP A 390 -14.13 12.29 10.69
N ALA A 391 -14.66 13.32 10.03
CA ALA A 391 -15.85 13.18 9.21
C ALA A 391 -15.55 13.41 7.73
N ALA A 392 -16.16 12.58 6.90
CA ALA A 392 -16.28 12.82 5.47
C ALA A 392 -17.12 14.07 5.17
N ARG A 393 -17.15 14.50 3.91
CA ARG A 393 -17.91 15.69 3.44
C ARG A 393 -19.41 15.65 3.75
N ASP A 394 -20.01 14.45 3.84
CA ASP A 394 -21.41 14.25 4.20
C ASP A 394 -21.67 14.18 5.71
N GLY A 395 -20.63 14.35 6.53
CA GLY A 395 -20.70 14.31 7.99
C GLY A 395 -20.65 12.90 8.59
N GLU A 396 -20.57 11.85 7.78
CA GLU A 396 -20.35 10.47 8.27
C GLU A 396 -18.91 10.31 8.77
N LEU A 397 -18.74 9.73 9.96
CA LEU A 397 -17.41 9.51 10.52
C LEU A 397 -16.71 8.34 9.83
N PHE A 398 -15.39 8.43 9.68
CA PHE A 398 -14.55 7.37 9.09
C PHE A 398 -14.37 6.18 10.04
N LYS A 399 -15.47 5.57 10.50
CA LYS A 399 -15.43 4.44 11.46
C LYS A 399 -15.45 3.07 10.80
N THR A 400 -15.96 2.97 9.58
CA THR A 400 -16.25 1.71 8.92
C THR A 400 -15.43 1.54 7.65
N TYR A 401 -15.23 0.30 7.24
CA TYR A 401 -14.65 0.00 5.93
C TYR A 401 -15.38 0.70 4.78
N HIS A 402 -16.73 0.77 4.86
CA HIS A 402 -17.54 1.42 3.84
C HIS A 402 -17.25 2.93 3.74
N SER A 403 -17.02 3.61 4.87
CA SER A 403 -16.68 5.05 4.83
C SER A 403 -15.34 5.32 4.14
N ILE A 404 -14.36 4.42 4.30
CA ILE A 404 -13.07 4.48 3.58
C ILE A 404 -13.28 4.23 2.09
N LEU A 405 -13.98 3.16 1.73
CA LEU A 405 -14.28 2.81 0.32
C LEU A 405 -14.93 4.00 -0.41
N ARG A 406 -15.94 4.61 0.20
CA ARG A 406 -16.64 5.77 -0.38
C ARG A 406 -15.72 6.96 -0.61
N GLU A 407 -14.76 7.20 0.27
CA GLU A 407 -13.82 8.32 0.09
C GLU A 407 -12.80 8.01 -1.03
N VAL A 408 -12.38 6.76 -1.20
CA VAL A 408 -11.58 6.34 -2.36
C VAL A 408 -12.33 6.58 -3.67
N GLU A 409 -13.61 6.21 -3.74
CA GLU A 409 -14.46 6.44 -4.90
C GLU A 409 -14.63 7.94 -5.21
N ARG A 410 -14.92 8.75 -4.18
CA ARG A 410 -15.04 10.21 -4.30
C ARG A 410 -13.75 10.85 -4.80
N SER A 411 -12.63 10.45 -4.23
CA SER A 411 -11.32 10.99 -4.61
C SER A 411 -11.00 10.73 -6.07
N ARG A 412 -11.32 9.54 -6.57
CA ARG A 412 -11.17 9.22 -7.98
C ARG A 412 -12.09 10.08 -8.86
N GLU A 413 -13.38 10.24 -8.48
CA GLU A 413 -14.33 11.07 -9.23
C GLU A 413 -13.91 12.53 -9.28
N ASP A 414 -13.53 13.13 -8.15
CA ASP A 414 -13.05 14.52 -8.06
C ASP A 414 -11.84 14.77 -8.95
N SER A 415 -10.93 13.79 -9.03
CA SER A 415 -9.65 13.95 -9.72
C SER A 415 -9.69 13.65 -11.22
N LYS A 416 -10.82 13.25 -11.80
CA LYS A 416 -10.93 12.90 -13.23
C LYS A 416 -10.41 13.99 -14.15
N ALA A 417 -10.81 15.24 -13.93
CA ALA A 417 -10.36 16.37 -14.72
C ALA A 417 -8.88 16.73 -14.52
N TYR A 418 -8.24 16.17 -13.50
CA TYR A 418 -6.86 16.44 -13.09
C TYR A 418 -5.96 15.22 -13.24
N SER A 419 -6.45 14.11 -13.79
CA SER A 419 -5.67 12.94 -14.15
C SER A 419 -5.25 13.01 -15.63
N PHE A 420 -4.10 12.43 -15.93
CA PHE A 420 -3.54 12.50 -17.30
C PHE A 420 -4.35 11.69 -18.34
N ASP A 421 -5.12 10.71 -17.90
CA ASP A 421 -5.91 9.80 -18.72
C ASP A 421 -7.44 10.02 -18.59
N GLY A 422 -7.88 10.92 -17.72
CA GLY A 422 -9.29 11.22 -17.51
C GLY A 422 -10.11 10.19 -16.73
N VAL A 423 -9.47 9.12 -16.20
CA VAL A 423 -10.19 8.09 -15.43
C VAL A 423 -10.18 8.35 -13.92
N GLY A 424 -9.42 9.35 -13.48
CA GLY A 424 -9.23 9.70 -12.08
C GLY A 424 -8.00 9.01 -11.47
N LYS A 425 -7.54 9.56 -10.35
CA LYS A 425 -6.33 9.09 -9.66
C LYS A 425 -6.69 8.09 -8.57
N SER A 426 -5.82 7.10 -8.37
CA SER A 426 -5.92 6.18 -7.24
C SER A 426 -5.52 6.89 -5.93
N LEU A 427 -6.31 6.70 -4.86
CA LEU A 427 -6.02 7.25 -3.54
C LEU A 427 -5.15 6.30 -2.73
N THR A 428 -4.03 6.79 -2.19
CA THR A 428 -3.28 6.07 -1.16
C THR A 428 -3.93 6.32 0.20
N VAL A 429 -4.40 5.27 0.83
CA VAL A 429 -5.08 5.28 2.14
C VAL A 429 -4.04 5.11 3.24
N LYS A 430 -3.90 6.11 4.09
CA LYS A 430 -3.15 6.05 5.35
C LYS A 430 -4.15 5.93 6.50
N ALA A 431 -4.22 4.76 7.12
CA ALA A 431 -5.18 4.48 8.19
C ALA A 431 -4.52 3.61 9.26
N TYR A 432 -4.45 4.12 10.48
CA TYR A 432 -3.81 3.46 11.60
C TYR A 432 -4.79 2.49 12.27
N ILE A 433 -4.61 1.20 12.04
CA ILE A 433 -5.53 0.16 12.53
C ILE A 433 -5.52 0.08 14.06
N ASN A 434 -4.37 0.36 14.70
CA ASN A 434 -4.15 0.11 16.12
C ASN A 434 -3.13 1.08 16.78
N VAL A 435 -3.40 2.38 16.68
CA VAL A 435 -2.53 3.47 17.20
C VAL A 435 -2.09 3.25 18.65
N ASP A 436 -3.02 2.83 19.52
CA ASP A 436 -2.79 2.66 20.95
C ASP A 436 -2.33 1.24 21.33
N SER A 437 -2.13 0.35 20.35
CA SER A 437 -1.71 -1.03 20.63
C SER A 437 -0.29 -1.08 21.20
N LYS A 438 -0.09 -2.05 22.09
CA LYS A 438 1.22 -2.40 22.66
C LYS A 438 1.63 -3.84 22.30
N GLU A 439 0.91 -4.43 21.39
CA GLU A 439 1.20 -5.78 20.89
C GLU A 439 2.51 -5.76 20.10
N GLU A 440 3.21 -6.88 20.08
CA GLU A 440 4.44 -7.04 19.29
C GLU A 440 4.15 -7.18 17.79
N PHE A 441 3.01 -7.80 17.46
CA PHE A 441 2.62 -8.07 16.08
C PHE A 441 1.29 -7.42 15.72
N MET A 442 1.18 -7.01 14.46
CA MET A 442 -0.07 -6.58 13.86
C MET A 442 -1.07 -7.74 13.83
N ASN A 443 -2.36 -7.45 13.95
CA ASN A 443 -3.39 -8.46 13.75
C ASN A 443 -3.53 -8.75 12.25
N ASP A 444 -3.14 -9.96 11.82
CA ASP A 444 -3.15 -10.37 10.41
C ASP A 444 -4.52 -10.15 9.76
N ALA A 445 -5.61 -10.53 10.46
CA ALA A 445 -6.96 -10.39 9.93
C ALA A 445 -7.39 -8.92 9.76
N ALA A 446 -6.97 -8.04 10.66
CA ALA A 446 -7.28 -6.62 10.56
C ALA A 446 -6.60 -5.97 9.36
N VAL A 447 -5.35 -6.33 9.10
CA VAL A 447 -4.57 -5.85 7.95
C VAL A 447 -5.19 -6.35 6.65
N LEU A 448 -5.37 -7.67 6.50
CA LEU A 448 -5.86 -8.28 5.26
C LEU A 448 -7.29 -7.85 4.90
N LEU A 449 -8.17 -7.62 5.90
CA LEU A 449 -9.49 -7.03 5.64
C LEU A 449 -9.39 -5.59 5.15
N MET A 450 -8.48 -4.79 5.73
CA MET A 450 -8.31 -3.40 5.30
C MET A 450 -7.71 -3.32 3.89
N ASP A 451 -6.77 -4.20 3.55
CA ASP A 451 -6.19 -4.32 2.21
C ASP A 451 -7.24 -4.73 1.18
N SER A 452 -8.04 -5.75 1.52
CA SER A 452 -9.14 -6.20 0.67
C SER A 452 -10.09 -5.05 0.30
N VAL A 453 -10.47 -4.22 1.28
CA VAL A 453 -11.34 -3.06 1.03
C VAL A 453 -10.64 -1.98 0.22
N SER A 454 -9.39 -1.64 0.58
CA SER A 454 -8.64 -0.58 -0.10
C SER A 454 -8.39 -0.93 -1.57
N PHE A 455 -7.95 -2.15 -1.85
CA PHE A 455 -7.65 -2.57 -3.23
C PHE A 455 -8.93 -2.81 -4.05
N ALA A 456 -9.98 -3.41 -3.47
CA ALA A 456 -11.27 -3.57 -4.15
C ALA A 456 -11.88 -2.22 -4.52
N SER A 457 -11.72 -1.18 -3.70
CA SER A 457 -12.19 0.18 -4.01
C SER A 457 -11.41 0.86 -5.14
N GLY A 458 -10.21 0.37 -5.47
CA GLY A 458 -9.29 0.96 -6.45
C GLY A 458 -8.28 1.93 -5.83
N GLY A 459 -8.12 1.89 -4.51
CA GLY A 459 -7.07 2.59 -3.77
C GLY A 459 -5.79 1.77 -3.61
N GLY A 460 -4.83 2.35 -2.93
CA GLY A 460 -3.64 1.71 -2.38
C GLY A 460 -3.57 1.93 -0.87
N ARG A 461 -2.53 1.39 -0.22
CA ARG A 461 -2.28 1.64 1.20
C ARG A 461 -0.86 2.12 1.45
N LEU A 462 -0.70 2.97 2.47
CA LEU A 462 0.58 3.21 3.12
C LEU A 462 0.60 2.40 4.43
N GLU A 463 1.39 1.34 4.46
CA GLU A 463 1.48 0.44 5.60
C GLU A 463 2.86 -0.20 5.80
N LEU A 464 3.66 -0.27 4.74
CA LEU A 464 4.95 -0.97 4.68
C LEU A 464 6.11 0.01 4.71
N GLY A 465 7.08 -0.25 5.57
CA GLY A 465 8.21 0.65 5.81
C GLY A 465 9.51 -0.08 6.16
N ASN A 466 10.11 0.28 7.27
CA ASN A 466 11.41 -0.22 7.73
C ASN A 466 11.37 -1.72 8.04
N GLY A 467 11.84 -2.54 7.12
CA GLY A 467 11.90 -3.99 7.33
C GLY A 467 10.52 -4.62 7.51
N ASN A 468 10.33 -5.35 8.62
CA ASN A 468 9.06 -6.00 8.93
C ASN A 468 8.13 -5.14 9.80
N HIS A 469 8.48 -3.87 10.02
CA HIS A 469 7.61 -2.94 10.74
C HIS A 469 6.42 -2.50 9.88
N MET A 470 5.27 -2.34 10.53
CA MET A 470 4.06 -1.81 9.90
C MET A 470 3.68 -0.47 10.48
N LEU A 471 3.19 0.42 9.64
CA LEU A 471 2.73 1.74 10.06
C LEU A 471 1.53 1.62 11.01
N HIS A 472 1.71 2.06 12.27
CA HIS A 472 0.63 2.02 13.26
C HIS A 472 0.42 3.35 14.01
N THR A 473 1.35 4.31 13.89
CA THR A 473 1.31 5.59 14.60
C THR A 473 1.57 6.76 13.65
N ALA A 474 1.10 7.95 14.03
CA ALA A 474 1.27 9.17 13.24
C ALA A 474 2.73 9.65 13.21
N TYR A 475 3.50 9.37 14.26
CA TYR A 475 4.94 9.63 14.29
C TYR A 475 5.69 8.34 13.90
N TYR A 476 6.09 8.22 12.64
CA TYR A 476 6.64 6.99 12.07
C TYR A 476 7.85 6.41 12.81
N PRO A 477 8.77 7.20 13.37
CA PRO A 477 9.89 6.65 14.15
C PRO A 477 9.49 5.88 15.42
N ASP A 478 8.23 6.00 15.87
CA ASP A 478 7.68 5.17 16.96
C ASP A 478 7.08 3.84 16.46
N ASP A 479 7.26 3.54 15.19
CA ASP A 479 6.85 2.31 14.53
C ASP A 479 7.58 1.09 15.14
N LYS A 480 6.87 0.30 15.94
CA LYS A 480 7.42 -0.85 16.70
C LYS A 480 6.68 -2.15 16.48
N ILE A 481 5.54 -2.09 15.80
CA ILE A 481 4.71 -3.28 15.58
C ILE A 481 5.16 -3.97 14.30
N LEU A 482 5.34 -5.28 14.39
CA LEU A 482 5.89 -6.11 13.33
C LEU A 482 4.79 -6.86 12.57
N MET A 483 5.10 -7.27 11.36
CA MET A 483 4.36 -8.33 10.66
C MET A 483 4.77 -9.70 11.19
N SER A 484 3.81 -10.59 11.43
CA SER A 484 4.06 -12.01 11.61
C SER A 484 4.63 -12.63 10.31
N ASP A 485 5.30 -13.78 10.40
CA ASP A 485 5.76 -14.51 9.22
C ASP A 485 4.60 -14.90 8.29
N THR A 486 3.42 -15.15 8.85
CA THR A 486 2.21 -15.45 8.10
C THR A 486 1.72 -14.21 7.36
N LEU A 487 1.66 -13.07 8.04
CA LEU A 487 1.22 -11.81 7.45
C LEU A 487 2.16 -11.39 6.31
N GLN A 488 3.47 -11.50 6.48
CA GLN A 488 4.44 -11.18 5.42
C GLN A 488 4.17 -11.95 4.12
N LYS A 489 3.86 -13.25 4.23
CA LYS A 489 3.51 -14.08 3.07
C LYS A 489 2.18 -13.68 2.44
N SER A 490 1.18 -13.37 3.26
CA SER A 490 -0.14 -12.94 2.78
C SER A 490 -0.07 -11.58 2.11
N ILE A 491 0.70 -10.64 2.65
CA ILE A 491 0.93 -9.31 2.05
C ILE A 491 1.60 -9.44 0.68
N VAL A 492 2.61 -10.31 0.54
CA VAL A 492 3.22 -10.58 -0.77
C VAL A 492 2.15 -10.97 -1.80
N ARG A 493 1.26 -11.90 -1.45
CA ARG A 493 0.16 -12.33 -2.35
C ARG A 493 -0.85 -11.22 -2.63
N MET A 494 -1.20 -10.43 -1.61
CA MET A 494 -2.09 -9.27 -1.79
C MET A 494 -1.52 -8.27 -2.79
N TYR A 495 -0.22 -7.98 -2.70
CA TYR A 495 0.43 -7.05 -3.62
C TYR A 495 0.70 -7.67 -5.00
N ASP A 496 1.07 -8.96 -5.10
CA ASP A 496 1.13 -9.68 -6.38
C ASP A 496 -0.23 -9.62 -7.08
N PHE A 497 -1.33 -9.89 -6.35
CA PHE A 497 -2.69 -9.79 -6.88
C PHE A 497 -3.04 -8.36 -7.32
N SER A 498 -2.75 -7.36 -6.48
CA SER A 498 -3.06 -5.97 -6.78
C SER A 498 -2.35 -5.46 -8.05
N VAL A 499 -1.14 -5.95 -8.32
CA VAL A 499 -0.37 -5.63 -9.53
C VAL A 499 -0.88 -6.42 -10.73
N ALA A 500 -1.09 -7.72 -10.61
CA ALA A 500 -1.55 -8.57 -11.71
C ALA A 500 -2.89 -8.09 -12.31
N TYR A 501 -3.77 -7.55 -11.44
CA TYR A 501 -5.12 -7.15 -11.80
C TYR A 501 -5.39 -5.64 -11.66
N GLU A 502 -4.35 -4.80 -11.64
CA GLU A 502 -4.53 -3.35 -11.47
C GLU A 502 -5.42 -2.71 -12.54
N ASN A 503 -5.47 -3.29 -13.75
CA ASN A 503 -6.38 -2.84 -14.80
C ASN A 503 -7.86 -3.22 -14.57
N LEU A 504 -8.18 -4.15 -13.68
CA LEU A 504 -9.55 -4.44 -13.23
C LEU A 504 -9.90 -3.77 -11.90
N LEU A 505 -8.90 -3.36 -11.13
CA LEU A 505 -9.09 -2.76 -9.80
C LEU A 505 -9.22 -1.24 -9.84
N ARG A 506 -8.38 -0.56 -10.65
CA ARG A 506 -8.17 0.90 -10.54
C ARG A 506 -7.85 1.62 -11.86
N ASP A 507 -8.33 1.09 -12.98
CA ASP A 507 -8.17 1.65 -14.33
C ASP A 507 -9.52 2.11 -14.93
N GLY A 508 -10.25 2.95 -14.18
CA GLY A 508 -11.49 3.56 -14.65
C GLY A 508 -12.79 2.81 -14.30
N GLN A 509 -12.72 1.71 -13.55
CA GLN A 509 -13.92 1.02 -13.05
C GLN A 509 -14.73 1.94 -12.13
N TYR A 510 -16.04 1.93 -12.26
CA TYR A 510 -16.95 2.68 -11.38
C TYR A 510 -17.97 1.75 -10.72
N PRO A 511 -18.43 2.08 -9.49
CA PRO A 511 -19.41 1.28 -8.77
C PRO A 511 -20.76 1.29 -9.48
N ILE A 512 -21.46 0.17 -9.40
CA ILE A 512 -22.82 -0.02 -9.93
C ILE A 512 -23.75 -0.63 -8.88
N GLU A 513 -25.06 -0.43 -9.03
CA GLU A 513 -26.07 -0.94 -8.10
C GLU A 513 -26.74 -2.23 -8.59
N ASN A 514 -25.94 -3.23 -8.98
CA ASN A 514 -26.48 -4.51 -9.39
C ASN A 514 -26.85 -5.35 -8.17
N LYS A 515 -28.04 -5.93 -8.20
CA LYS A 515 -28.49 -6.83 -7.15
C LYS A 515 -27.67 -8.12 -7.16
N VAL A 516 -27.17 -8.51 -6.01
CA VAL A 516 -26.45 -9.77 -5.80
C VAL A 516 -27.12 -10.56 -4.68
N GLU A 517 -27.34 -11.83 -4.92
CA GLU A 517 -27.87 -12.77 -3.93
C GLU A 517 -26.91 -13.95 -3.78
N ILE A 518 -26.57 -14.30 -2.55
CA ILE A 518 -25.83 -15.52 -2.24
C ILE A 518 -26.76 -16.42 -1.43
N LYS A 519 -26.98 -17.62 -1.93
CA LYS A 519 -27.93 -18.54 -1.32
C LYS A 519 -27.53 -18.88 0.11
N ASP A 520 -28.50 -18.82 1.03
CA ASP A 520 -28.37 -19.19 2.45
C ASP A 520 -27.24 -18.44 3.21
N THR A 521 -26.80 -17.28 2.70
CA THR A 521 -25.69 -16.50 3.26
C THR A 521 -26.10 -15.03 3.44
N PRO A 522 -25.90 -14.42 4.62
CA PRO A 522 -26.13 -12.99 4.82
C PRO A 522 -25.18 -12.16 3.96
N THR A 523 -25.75 -11.25 3.16
CA THR A 523 -25.00 -10.32 2.31
C THR A 523 -25.37 -8.88 2.60
N SER A 524 -24.47 -7.95 2.26
CA SER A 524 -24.74 -6.51 2.27
C SER A 524 -24.03 -5.82 1.11
N ALA A 525 -24.63 -4.74 0.59
CA ALA A 525 -24.01 -3.89 -0.42
C ALA A 525 -23.14 -2.77 0.18
N ASP A 526 -23.22 -2.57 1.49
CA ASP A 526 -22.58 -1.49 2.26
C ASP A 526 -21.64 -2.00 3.37
N GLY A 527 -21.19 -3.24 3.28
CA GLY A 527 -20.21 -3.81 4.21
C GLY A 527 -20.69 -3.90 5.65
N LYS A 528 -21.92 -4.40 5.88
CA LYS A 528 -22.43 -4.61 7.25
C LYS A 528 -21.66 -5.69 7.98
N SER A 529 -21.55 -5.51 9.29
CA SER A 529 -20.96 -6.51 10.19
C SER A 529 -21.57 -7.89 9.98
N PHE A 530 -20.75 -8.93 10.03
CA PHE A 530 -21.12 -10.35 9.98
C PHE A 530 -21.78 -10.80 8.67
N THR A 531 -21.54 -10.10 7.55
CA THR A 531 -22.05 -10.44 6.22
C THR A 531 -20.90 -10.70 5.23
N ILE A 532 -21.23 -11.23 4.05
CA ILE A 532 -20.37 -11.09 2.88
C ILE A 532 -20.77 -9.77 2.20
N TRP A 533 -19.78 -8.89 2.05
CA TRP A 533 -19.96 -7.64 1.33
C TRP A 533 -19.88 -7.90 -0.18
N THR A 534 -20.94 -7.54 -0.89
CA THR A 534 -21.03 -7.64 -2.35
C THR A 534 -20.86 -6.25 -2.94
N TYR A 535 -19.74 -6.02 -3.60
CA TYR A 535 -19.38 -4.71 -4.14
C TYR A 535 -19.16 -4.81 -5.67
N PRO A 536 -20.20 -4.50 -6.49
CA PRO A 536 -20.09 -4.56 -7.93
C PRO A 536 -19.55 -3.26 -8.54
N LYS A 537 -18.72 -3.40 -9.57
CA LYS A 537 -18.15 -2.32 -10.39
C LYS A 537 -18.27 -2.70 -11.87
N GLU A 538 -18.11 -1.73 -12.77
CA GLU A 538 -17.96 -2.01 -14.20
C GLU A 538 -17.08 -0.98 -14.91
N ASP A 539 -16.65 -1.36 -16.10
CA ASP A 539 -16.10 -0.49 -17.13
C ASP A 539 -16.74 -0.84 -18.50
N SER A 540 -16.15 -0.37 -19.58
CA SER A 540 -16.67 -0.67 -20.93
C SER A 540 -16.59 -2.14 -21.33
N GLU A 541 -15.64 -2.91 -20.77
CA GLU A 541 -15.38 -4.31 -21.13
C GLU A 541 -15.91 -5.29 -20.08
N TYR A 542 -15.72 -5.02 -18.79
CA TYR A 542 -16.01 -5.95 -17.70
C TYR A 542 -17.08 -5.45 -16.75
N GLN A 543 -17.87 -6.38 -16.21
CA GLN A 543 -18.54 -6.23 -14.92
C GLN A 543 -17.75 -7.02 -13.87
N ILE A 544 -17.54 -6.41 -12.72
CA ILE A 544 -16.68 -6.93 -11.67
C ILE A 544 -17.48 -7.00 -10.39
N LEU A 545 -17.43 -8.13 -9.69
CA LEU A 545 -18.04 -8.32 -8.38
C LEU A 545 -16.95 -8.65 -7.38
N HIS A 546 -16.72 -7.77 -6.43
CA HIS A 546 -15.90 -8.08 -5.26
C HIS A 546 -16.75 -8.71 -4.17
N LEU A 547 -16.28 -9.81 -3.61
CA LEU A 547 -16.82 -10.44 -2.41
C LEU A 547 -15.81 -10.26 -1.28
N ILE A 548 -16.17 -9.48 -0.25
CA ILE A 548 -15.32 -9.27 0.93
C ILE A 548 -15.98 -9.94 2.14
N ASN A 549 -15.26 -10.82 2.80
CA ASN A 549 -15.79 -11.68 3.84
C ASN A 549 -15.68 -11.05 5.23
N LEU A 550 -16.75 -10.42 5.69
CA LEU A 550 -16.85 -9.90 7.06
C LEU A 550 -17.53 -10.91 8.03
N ARG A 551 -17.62 -12.18 7.67
CA ARG A 551 -18.15 -13.22 8.57
C ARG A 551 -17.26 -13.30 9.81
N ASN A 552 -17.88 -13.34 10.99
CA ASN A 552 -17.22 -13.28 12.30
C ASN A 552 -16.56 -11.94 12.67
N ASN A 553 -16.69 -10.91 11.82
CA ASN A 553 -16.12 -9.60 12.07
C ASN A 553 -17.17 -8.48 12.03
N ASP A 554 -16.95 -7.45 12.83
CA ASP A 554 -17.65 -6.19 12.67
C ASP A 554 -17.06 -5.40 11.47
N ASN A 555 -17.72 -4.31 11.08
CA ASN A 555 -17.34 -3.50 9.93
C ASN A 555 -16.45 -2.30 10.28
N ARG A 556 -15.88 -2.24 11.47
CA ARG A 556 -14.91 -1.21 11.86
C ARG A 556 -13.54 -1.57 11.32
N TRP A 557 -12.83 -0.59 10.79
CA TRP A 557 -11.45 -0.83 10.35
C TRP A 557 -10.41 -0.71 11.48
N VAL A 558 -10.70 0.05 12.55
CA VAL A 558 -9.82 0.17 13.73
C VAL A 558 -9.91 -1.07 14.60
N ASP A 559 -8.79 -1.62 15.01
CA ASP A 559 -8.68 -2.84 15.83
C ASP A 559 -7.66 -2.72 16.98
N GLU A 560 -7.81 -1.69 17.82
CA GLU A 560 -6.91 -1.39 18.95
C GLU A 560 -6.69 -2.55 19.95
N LYS A 561 -7.55 -3.54 19.91
CA LYS A 561 -7.53 -4.66 20.87
C LYS A 561 -7.25 -6.01 20.22
N GLY A 562 -6.85 -6.03 18.97
CA GLY A 562 -6.57 -7.25 18.24
C GLY A 562 -7.77 -8.22 18.21
N LYS A 563 -8.99 -7.71 17.96
CA LYS A 563 -10.23 -8.52 18.03
C LYS A 563 -10.66 -9.09 16.71
N LYS A 564 -10.13 -8.59 15.60
CA LYS A 564 -10.42 -9.14 14.29
C LYS A 564 -9.98 -10.59 14.25
N LYS A 565 -10.82 -11.41 13.66
CA LYS A 565 -10.59 -12.84 13.50
C LYS A 565 -10.40 -13.15 12.03
N GLU A 566 -9.62 -14.16 11.76
CA GLU A 566 -9.61 -14.77 10.44
C GLU A 566 -11.04 -15.08 10.03
N PRO A 567 -11.52 -14.58 8.87
CA PRO A 567 -12.87 -14.88 8.43
C PRO A 567 -13.08 -16.38 8.24
N GLU A 568 -14.26 -16.86 8.62
CA GLU A 568 -14.65 -18.24 8.37
C GLU A 568 -14.70 -18.47 6.86
N ILE A 569 -13.96 -19.45 6.36
CA ILE A 569 -13.95 -19.81 4.94
C ILE A 569 -15.37 -20.22 4.53
N GLN A 570 -15.87 -19.58 3.48
CA GLN A 570 -17.16 -19.88 2.89
C GLN A 570 -16.93 -20.71 1.63
N GLU A 571 -17.49 -21.91 1.59
CA GLU A 571 -17.30 -22.84 0.48
C GLU A 571 -18.56 -22.96 -0.39
N ASN A 572 -18.35 -23.19 -1.69
CA ASN A 572 -19.42 -23.49 -2.65
C ASN A 572 -20.54 -22.43 -2.66
N LEU A 573 -20.18 -21.15 -2.60
CA LEU A 573 -21.11 -20.04 -2.60
C LEU A 573 -21.86 -19.97 -3.93
N LYS A 574 -23.18 -20.20 -3.90
CA LYS A 574 -24.04 -20.05 -5.08
C LYS A 574 -24.46 -18.60 -5.21
N VAL A 575 -23.82 -17.91 -6.15
CA VAL A 575 -24.03 -16.49 -6.41
C VAL A 575 -25.01 -16.31 -7.55
N LYS A 576 -25.96 -15.39 -7.40
CA LYS A 576 -26.87 -14.89 -8.41
C LYS A 576 -26.60 -13.40 -8.59
N PHE A 577 -26.11 -13.05 -9.78
CA PHE A 577 -25.78 -11.68 -10.14
C PHE A 577 -26.76 -11.17 -11.21
N TYR A 578 -27.51 -10.11 -10.88
CA TYR A 578 -28.47 -9.53 -11.79
C TYR A 578 -27.78 -8.54 -12.73
N THR A 579 -28.00 -8.71 -14.05
CA THR A 579 -27.41 -7.81 -15.05
C THR A 579 -28.22 -7.85 -16.34
N GLU A 580 -28.36 -6.69 -16.99
CA GLU A 580 -28.90 -6.58 -18.35
C GLU A 580 -27.83 -6.76 -19.43
N ARG A 581 -26.55 -6.71 -19.03
CA ARG A 581 -25.42 -6.91 -19.94
C ARG A 581 -25.34 -8.38 -20.35
N GLU A 582 -25.06 -8.61 -21.64
CA GLU A 582 -24.82 -9.97 -22.14
C GLU A 582 -23.44 -10.45 -21.68
N ILE A 583 -23.44 -11.52 -20.91
CA ILE A 583 -22.22 -12.15 -20.39
C ILE A 583 -21.85 -13.36 -21.25
N SER A 584 -20.59 -13.41 -21.68
CA SER A 584 -20.01 -14.50 -22.48
C SER A 584 -19.03 -15.37 -21.69
N SER A 585 -18.49 -14.86 -20.59
CA SER A 585 -17.53 -15.58 -19.74
C SER A 585 -17.52 -15.01 -18.31
N VAL A 586 -17.18 -15.87 -17.35
CA VAL A 586 -17.07 -15.54 -15.93
C VAL A 586 -15.75 -16.09 -15.42
N TYR A 587 -14.99 -15.26 -14.73
CA TYR A 587 -13.69 -15.61 -14.15
C TYR A 587 -13.66 -15.22 -12.68
N LEU A 588 -12.87 -15.97 -11.91
CA LEU A 588 -12.56 -15.72 -10.51
C LEU A 588 -11.06 -15.56 -10.35
N ALA A 589 -10.64 -14.53 -9.65
CA ALA A 589 -9.28 -14.39 -9.16
C ALA A 589 -9.29 -13.99 -7.68
N SER A 590 -8.35 -14.50 -6.90
CA SER A 590 -8.28 -14.32 -5.45
C SER A 590 -6.83 -14.21 -4.96
N PRO A 591 -6.51 -13.30 -4.03
CA PRO A 591 -5.21 -13.31 -3.37
C PRO A 591 -5.08 -14.45 -2.35
N ASP A 592 -6.20 -15.04 -1.93
CA ASP A 592 -6.24 -16.09 -0.91
C ASP A 592 -6.02 -17.49 -1.47
N PHE A 593 -6.38 -17.71 -2.74
CA PHE A 593 -6.40 -19.03 -3.36
C PHE A 593 -5.77 -19.02 -4.76
N SER A 594 -5.39 -20.22 -5.22
CA SER A 594 -4.96 -20.49 -6.60
C SER A 594 -3.79 -19.63 -7.08
N ASP A 595 -2.93 -19.22 -6.16
CA ASP A 595 -1.73 -18.41 -6.46
C ASP A 595 -2.02 -17.19 -7.33
N CYS A 596 -3.13 -16.50 -7.05
CA CYS A 596 -3.67 -15.37 -7.81
C CYS A 596 -4.05 -15.66 -9.26
N GLU A 597 -4.09 -16.92 -9.69
CA GLU A 597 -4.47 -17.27 -11.06
C GLU A 597 -5.96 -17.00 -11.33
N SER A 598 -6.27 -16.61 -12.57
CA SER A 598 -7.64 -16.47 -13.02
C SER A 598 -8.25 -17.83 -13.37
N LEU A 599 -9.36 -18.17 -12.73
CA LEU A 599 -10.10 -19.41 -12.92
C LEU A 599 -11.39 -19.15 -13.70
N SER A 600 -11.62 -19.88 -14.78
CA SER A 600 -12.90 -19.82 -15.51
C SER A 600 -14.00 -20.52 -14.69
N LEU A 601 -15.13 -19.84 -14.49
CA LEU A 601 -16.30 -20.38 -13.82
C LEU A 601 -17.41 -20.73 -14.82
N SER A 602 -18.01 -21.91 -14.63
CA SER A 602 -19.26 -22.27 -15.32
C SER A 602 -20.42 -21.43 -14.77
N TYR A 603 -21.30 -20.96 -15.65
CA TYR A 603 -22.44 -20.14 -15.25
C TYR A 603 -23.70 -20.50 -16.06
N GLU A 604 -24.86 -20.13 -15.52
CA GLU A 604 -26.15 -20.29 -16.18
C GLU A 604 -26.88 -18.95 -16.25
N LYS A 605 -27.59 -18.70 -17.36
CA LYS A 605 -28.41 -17.50 -17.55
C LYS A 605 -29.85 -17.79 -17.15
N GLY A 606 -30.51 -16.81 -16.55
CA GLY A 606 -31.92 -16.90 -16.17
C GLY A 606 -32.59 -15.54 -16.16
N THR A 607 -33.91 -15.57 -15.97
CA THR A 607 -34.75 -14.38 -15.77
C THR A 607 -35.79 -14.67 -14.71
N ASP A 608 -36.01 -13.72 -13.82
CA ASP A 608 -37.11 -13.78 -12.84
C ASP A 608 -37.79 -12.39 -12.72
N LYS A 609 -38.62 -12.22 -11.69
CA LYS A 609 -39.35 -10.97 -11.44
C LYS A 609 -38.44 -9.73 -11.22
N ASN A 610 -37.17 -9.94 -10.90
CA ASN A 610 -36.20 -8.87 -10.65
C ASN A 610 -35.34 -8.55 -11.89
N GLY A 611 -35.48 -9.27 -13.00
CA GLY A 611 -34.71 -9.04 -14.22
C GLY A 611 -33.91 -10.26 -14.68
N LYS A 612 -33.02 -10.03 -15.64
CA LYS A 612 -32.05 -11.03 -16.09
C LYS A 612 -30.95 -11.23 -15.05
N TYR A 613 -30.43 -12.44 -15.00
CA TYR A 613 -29.32 -12.76 -14.10
C TYR A 613 -28.44 -13.87 -14.66
N ILE A 614 -27.25 -14.00 -14.08
CA ILE A 614 -26.42 -15.20 -14.20
C ILE A 614 -26.27 -15.85 -12.82
N THR A 615 -26.06 -17.16 -12.80
CA THR A 615 -25.70 -17.90 -11.59
C THR A 615 -24.39 -18.64 -11.81
N PHE A 616 -23.54 -18.62 -10.79
CA PHE A 616 -22.27 -19.34 -10.78
C PHE A 616 -21.93 -19.75 -9.34
N THR A 617 -20.94 -20.62 -9.18
CA THR A 617 -20.47 -21.07 -7.86
C THR A 617 -19.05 -20.58 -7.64
N VAL A 618 -18.84 -19.85 -6.54
CA VAL A 618 -17.52 -19.50 -6.01
C VAL A 618 -17.04 -20.66 -5.13
N PRO A 619 -15.91 -21.31 -5.45
CA PRO A 619 -15.46 -22.52 -4.73
C PRO A 619 -15.15 -22.27 -3.26
N ALA A 620 -14.42 -21.21 -2.95
CA ALA A 620 -14.06 -20.80 -1.60
C ALA A 620 -13.86 -19.28 -1.55
N LEU A 621 -14.16 -18.66 -0.42
CA LEU A 621 -13.90 -17.25 -0.11
C LEU A 621 -13.34 -17.18 1.31
N GLN A 622 -12.11 -16.64 1.46
CA GLN A 622 -11.53 -16.38 2.78
C GLN A 622 -11.62 -14.90 3.12
N TYR A 623 -10.76 -14.04 2.59
CA TYR A 623 -10.83 -12.59 2.81
C TYR A 623 -11.49 -11.88 1.64
N TRP A 624 -11.03 -12.12 0.42
CA TRP A 624 -11.45 -11.37 -0.76
C TRP A 624 -11.33 -12.16 -2.06
N ASP A 625 -12.43 -12.14 -2.82
CA ASP A 625 -12.48 -12.65 -4.19
C ASP A 625 -12.93 -11.55 -5.15
N MET A 626 -12.36 -11.56 -6.33
CA MET A 626 -12.78 -10.75 -7.47
C MET A 626 -13.33 -11.65 -8.58
N ILE A 627 -14.62 -11.52 -8.86
CA ILE A 627 -15.28 -12.16 -9.99
C ILE A 627 -15.41 -11.12 -11.10
N TYR A 628 -14.92 -11.42 -12.29
CA TYR A 628 -15.06 -10.51 -13.42
C TYR A 628 -15.64 -11.23 -14.65
N MET A 629 -16.46 -10.48 -15.37
CA MET A 629 -17.39 -11.02 -16.38
C MET A 629 -17.35 -10.15 -17.63
N LYS A 630 -17.31 -10.77 -18.81
CA LYS A 630 -17.39 -10.08 -20.09
C LYS A 630 -18.30 -10.77 -21.08
#